data_590572fd36b630f12028b37cd99a49c3
#
_entry.id   590572fd36b630f12028b37cd99a49c3
#
_cell.length_a   1.000
_cell.length_b   1.000
_cell.length_c   1.000
_cell.angle_alpha   90.00
_cell.angle_beta   90.00
_cell.angle_gamma   90.00
#
_symmetry.space_group_name_H-M   'P 1'
#
loop_
_entity.id
_entity.type
_entity.pdbx_description
1 polymer ?
#
loop_
_entity_poly.entity_id
_entity_poly.type
_entity_poly.pdbx_seq_one_letter_code
_entity_poly.pdbx_strand_id
1 'polypeptide(L)'
;VTVESEHFAKYDEQHIVCLSYRITTDFHADLEIVTGIDGDVWDIHGPHYIRLSGARNETRLSMEAETGTGDRVAVVSQIQLDFPCEKKDKEQEKRLLDRYCMVTNANEPISLTKLTAIYTTKDAKAPLEEAGKALEAVVEKGYAQCRSEQQEAWEEAWKTAEVEIDGDDEAMEALNYSLYHLMSIAPRHTRGLSIGARGLSGQTYKGAVFWDTEMFMLDFFLYTDPAVAKTLLEYRIDTLG
;
A
#
# COMPACT_ATOMS: atom_id res chain seq x y z
N VAL A 1 -28.01 -0.97 -3.62
CA VAL A 1 -26.68 -0.54 -4.06
C VAL A 1 -25.66 -1.60 -3.71
N THR A 2 -24.87 -2.06 -4.67
CA THR A 2 -23.77 -3.00 -4.48
C THR A 2 -22.46 -2.28 -4.73
N VAL A 3 -21.49 -2.45 -3.82
CA VAL A 3 -20.13 -1.93 -3.96
C VAL A 3 -19.17 -3.09 -3.83
N GLU A 4 -18.39 -3.32 -4.88
CA GLU A 4 -17.30 -4.27 -4.90
C GLU A 4 -15.99 -3.47 -4.84
N SER A 5 -15.09 -3.83 -3.92
CA SER A 5 -13.80 -3.17 -3.79
C SER A 5 -12.68 -4.20 -3.74
N GLU A 6 -11.61 -3.92 -4.47
CA GLU A 6 -10.37 -4.69 -4.42
C GLU A 6 -9.21 -3.72 -4.22
N HIS A 7 -8.31 -4.03 -3.31
CA HIS A 7 -7.10 -3.23 -3.11
C HIS A 7 -5.93 -4.13 -2.70
N PHE A 8 -4.75 -3.80 -3.18
CA PHE A 8 -3.52 -4.49 -2.82
C PHE A 8 -2.31 -3.58 -2.92
N ALA A 9 -1.31 -3.85 -2.10
CA ALA A 9 0.06 -3.38 -2.31
C ALA A 9 0.79 -4.45 -3.11
N LYS A 10 1.48 -4.06 -4.17
CA LYS A 10 2.19 -5.01 -5.03
C LYS A 10 3.32 -5.70 -4.27
N TYR A 11 3.39 -7.01 -4.39
CA TYR A 11 4.40 -7.83 -3.72
C TYR A 11 5.78 -7.70 -4.38
N ASP A 12 5.81 -7.58 -5.69
CA ASP A 12 7.00 -7.46 -6.53
C ASP A 12 7.45 -6.00 -6.75
N GLU A 13 6.53 -5.04 -6.67
CA GLU A 13 6.79 -3.58 -6.79
C GLU A 13 6.31 -2.87 -5.53
N GLN A 14 7.07 -2.94 -4.45
CA GLN A 14 6.68 -2.60 -3.06
C GLN A 14 6.26 -1.15 -2.81
N HIS A 15 6.51 -0.25 -3.76
CA HIS A 15 6.08 1.14 -3.68
C HIS A 15 4.70 1.40 -4.29
N ILE A 16 4.06 0.37 -4.86
CA ILE A 16 2.83 0.51 -5.64
C ILE A 16 1.63 -0.04 -4.86
N VAL A 17 0.58 0.77 -4.80
CA VAL A 17 -0.73 0.39 -4.27
C VAL A 17 -1.78 0.57 -5.35
N CYS A 18 -2.56 -0.47 -5.57
CA CYS A 18 -3.64 -0.51 -6.55
C CYS A 18 -4.99 -0.64 -5.84
N LEU A 19 -5.99 0.07 -6.33
CA LEU A 19 -7.35 0.03 -5.82
C LEU A 19 -8.33 0.05 -6.98
N SER A 20 -9.39 -0.76 -6.87
CA SER A 20 -10.54 -0.76 -7.77
C SER A 20 -11.83 -0.72 -6.98
N TYR A 21 -12.77 0.08 -7.45
CA TYR A 21 -14.16 0.08 -7.01
C TYR A 21 -15.07 -0.17 -8.19
N ARG A 22 -16.09 -1.00 -7.99
CA ARG A 22 -17.20 -1.20 -8.90
C ARG A 22 -18.49 -0.97 -8.14
N ILE A 23 -19.32 -0.07 -8.63
CA ILE A 23 -20.55 0.35 -7.96
C ILE A 23 -21.72 0.09 -8.91
N THR A 24 -22.75 -0.60 -8.43
CA THR A 24 -23.98 -0.86 -9.16
C THR A 24 -25.16 -0.43 -8.31
N THR A 25 -26.08 0.37 -8.89
CA THR A 25 -27.33 0.79 -8.28
C THR A 25 -28.49 0.11 -8.99
N ASP A 26 -29.53 -0.27 -8.26
CA ASP A 26 -30.77 -0.84 -8.80
C ASP A 26 -31.81 0.23 -9.15
N PHE A 27 -31.42 1.49 -9.05
CA PHE A 27 -32.22 2.67 -9.39
C PHE A 27 -31.31 3.79 -9.95
N HIS A 28 -31.91 4.81 -10.55
CA HIS A 28 -31.20 6.03 -10.93
C HIS A 28 -30.84 6.82 -9.67
N ALA A 29 -29.56 7.17 -9.52
CA ALA A 29 -29.08 7.88 -8.35
C ALA A 29 -28.03 8.94 -8.71
N ASP A 30 -28.05 10.05 -7.97
CA ASP A 30 -26.93 10.97 -7.91
C ASP A 30 -25.86 10.35 -7.01
N LEU A 31 -24.68 10.11 -7.57
CA LEU A 31 -23.55 9.53 -6.86
C LEU A 31 -22.42 10.54 -6.74
N GLU A 32 -21.85 10.60 -5.56
CA GLU A 32 -20.62 11.34 -5.29
C GLU A 32 -19.53 10.39 -4.81
N ILE A 33 -18.39 10.41 -5.48
CA ILE A 33 -17.18 9.70 -5.06
C ILE A 33 -16.13 10.74 -4.65
N VAL A 34 -15.63 10.63 -3.42
CA VAL A 34 -14.53 11.46 -2.92
C VAL A 34 -13.32 10.59 -2.70
N THR A 35 -12.20 10.96 -3.31
CA THR A 35 -10.94 10.23 -3.18
C THR A 35 -9.77 11.21 -3.23
N GLY A 36 -8.60 10.78 -2.75
CA GLY A 36 -7.43 11.64 -2.75
C GLY A 36 -6.29 11.12 -1.90
N ILE A 37 -5.47 12.05 -1.40
CA ILE A 37 -4.36 11.81 -0.50
C ILE A 37 -4.66 12.51 0.83
N ASP A 38 -4.63 11.75 1.91
CA ASP A 38 -4.79 12.25 3.27
C ASP A 38 -3.42 12.42 3.92
N GLY A 39 -3.04 13.66 4.18
CA GLY A 39 -1.82 14.01 4.90
C GLY A 39 -2.07 14.32 6.39
N ASP A 40 -3.32 14.24 6.86
CA ASP A 40 -3.65 14.41 8.28
C ASP A 40 -3.44 13.11 9.06
N VAL A 41 -2.20 12.61 9.00
CA VAL A 41 -1.80 11.36 9.63
C VAL A 41 -1.36 11.60 11.06
N TRP A 42 -1.92 10.82 11.97
CA TRP A 42 -1.66 10.85 13.40
C TRP A 42 -1.06 9.55 13.89
N ASP A 43 -0.12 9.64 14.79
CA ASP A 43 0.34 8.54 15.63
C ASP A 43 -0.10 8.74 17.09
N ILE A 44 0.33 7.88 17.99
CA ILE A 44 0.01 7.97 19.42
C ILE A 44 0.56 9.23 20.12
N HIS A 45 1.36 10.05 19.44
CA HIS A 45 1.98 11.28 19.95
C HIS A 45 1.42 12.55 19.31
N GLY A 46 0.56 12.44 18.31
CA GLY A 46 -0.05 13.57 17.61
C GLY A 46 0.20 13.56 16.11
N PRO A 47 0.17 14.73 15.46
CA PRO A 47 0.39 14.84 14.03
C PRO A 47 1.77 14.31 13.63
N HIS A 48 1.80 13.42 12.64
CA HIS A 48 3.03 12.77 12.19
C HIS A 48 3.88 13.69 11.30
N TYR A 49 3.23 14.52 10.50
CA TYR A 49 3.89 15.41 9.54
C TYR A 49 3.91 16.85 10.03
N ILE A 50 5.09 17.49 9.93
CA ILE A 50 5.33 18.90 10.31
C ILE A 50 5.17 19.85 9.12
N ARG A 51 5.31 19.33 7.89
CA ARG A 51 5.11 20.09 6.66
C ARG A 51 4.45 19.20 5.61
N LEU A 52 3.54 19.80 4.85
CA LEU A 52 2.85 19.18 3.73
C LEU A 52 2.91 20.12 2.53
N SER A 53 3.18 19.58 1.37
CA SER A 53 3.03 20.27 0.10
C SER A 53 2.30 19.36 -0.89
N GLY A 54 1.26 19.87 -1.51
CA GLY A 54 0.46 19.13 -2.47
C GLY A 54 0.38 19.82 -3.81
N ALA A 55 0.29 19.05 -4.89
CA ALA A 55 0.02 19.53 -6.22
C ALA A 55 -1.03 18.65 -6.91
N ARG A 56 -1.77 19.24 -7.83
CA ARG A 56 -2.87 18.63 -8.56
C ARG A 56 -2.77 18.97 -10.02
N ASN A 57 -3.06 18.00 -10.89
CA ASN A 57 -3.38 18.22 -12.29
C ASN A 57 -4.69 17.50 -12.64
N GLU A 58 -5.03 17.38 -13.92
CA GLU A 58 -6.32 16.82 -14.36
C GLU A 58 -6.58 15.41 -13.82
N THR A 59 -5.56 14.56 -13.78
CA THR A 59 -5.70 13.14 -13.43
C THR A 59 -4.88 12.71 -12.23
N ARG A 60 -3.87 13.50 -11.81
CA ARG A 60 -2.92 13.15 -10.76
C ARG A 60 -3.01 14.07 -9.56
N LEU A 61 -2.86 13.46 -8.42
CA LEU A 61 -2.61 14.12 -7.14
C LEU A 61 -1.21 13.73 -6.67
N SER A 62 -0.46 14.69 -6.16
CA SER A 62 0.84 14.45 -5.53
C SER A 62 0.97 15.21 -4.23
N MET A 63 1.54 14.56 -3.22
CA MET A 63 1.80 15.16 -1.93
C MET A 63 3.18 14.73 -1.43
N GLU A 64 3.95 15.70 -0.94
CA GLU A 64 5.17 15.43 -0.18
C GLU A 64 4.96 15.90 1.27
N ALA A 65 5.26 15.03 2.20
CA ALA A 65 5.16 15.26 3.64
C ALA A 65 6.55 15.16 4.29
N GLU A 66 6.83 16.00 5.27
CA GLU A 66 8.07 15.98 6.06
C GLU A 66 7.76 15.60 7.51
N THR A 67 8.52 14.64 8.05
CA THR A 67 8.42 14.22 9.45
C THR A 67 9.28 15.11 10.36
N GLY A 68 9.04 15.04 11.66
CA GLY A 68 9.87 15.74 12.66
C GLY A 68 11.35 15.32 12.69
N THR A 69 11.70 14.17 12.10
CA THR A 69 13.08 13.69 11.94
C THR A 69 13.76 14.15 10.65
N GLY A 70 13.04 14.88 9.79
CA GLY A 70 13.54 15.36 8.51
C GLY A 70 13.40 14.35 7.35
N ASP A 71 12.81 13.18 7.59
CA ASP A 71 12.46 12.26 6.53
C ASP A 71 11.29 12.81 5.70
N ARG A 72 11.31 12.57 4.40
CA ARG A 72 10.20 12.93 3.50
C ARG A 72 9.50 11.70 2.98
N VAL A 73 8.19 11.82 2.87
CA VAL A 73 7.31 10.81 2.27
C VAL A 73 6.60 11.45 1.09
N ALA A 74 6.70 10.88 -0.07
CA ALA A 74 6.03 11.31 -1.28
C ALA A 74 4.97 10.30 -1.71
N VAL A 75 3.78 10.78 -1.99
CA VAL A 75 2.65 10.00 -2.50
C VAL A 75 2.19 10.63 -3.80
N VAL A 76 2.17 9.86 -4.88
CA VAL A 76 1.63 10.27 -6.16
C VAL A 76 0.56 9.27 -6.57
N SER A 77 -0.64 9.74 -6.89
CA SER A 77 -1.75 8.88 -7.30
C SER A 77 -2.43 9.36 -8.57
N GLN A 78 -2.91 8.43 -9.37
CA GLN A 78 -3.71 8.69 -10.56
C GLN A 78 -5.01 7.89 -10.49
N ILE A 79 -6.10 8.55 -10.88
CA ILE A 79 -7.44 7.98 -10.90
C ILE A 79 -7.84 7.79 -12.36
N GLN A 80 -8.43 6.64 -12.66
CA GLN A 80 -9.02 6.32 -13.96
C GLN A 80 -10.50 5.96 -13.74
N LEU A 81 -11.35 6.52 -14.57
CA LEU A 81 -12.80 6.36 -14.51
C LEU A 81 -13.29 5.83 -15.85
N ASP A 82 -14.24 4.93 -15.84
CA ASP A 82 -14.87 4.37 -17.04
C ASP A 82 -16.24 5.00 -17.38
N PHE A 83 -16.56 6.10 -16.72
CA PHE A 83 -17.85 6.79 -16.86
C PHE A 83 -17.66 8.30 -16.94
N PRO A 84 -18.60 9.04 -17.62
CA PRO A 84 -18.60 10.48 -17.61
C PRO A 84 -19.02 11.03 -16.24
N CYS A 85 -18.26 11.98 -15.73
CA CYS A 85 -18.56 12.64 -14.45
C CYS A 85 -18.11 14.09 -14.44
N GLU A 86 -18.67 14.88 -13.54
CA GLU A 86 -18.17 16.20 -13.23
C GLU A 86 -17.12 16.09 -12.11
N LYS A 87 -15.89 16.52 -12.39
CA LYS A 87 -14.83 16.59 -11.39
C LYS A 87 -14.84 17.97 -10.73
N LYS A 88 -14.80 17.98 -9.39
CA LYS A 88 -14.62 19.18 -8.56
C LYS A 88 -13.49 18.96 -7.57
N ASP A 89 -12.70 19.98 -7.38
CA ASP A 89 -11.72 19.99 -6.29
C ASP A 89 -12.44 20.10 -4.96
N LYS A 90 -11.94 19.36 -3.97
CA LYS A 90 -12.40 19.47 -2.59
C LYS A 90 -11.25 19.92 -1.72
N GLU A 91 -11.25 21.22 -1.37
CA GLU A 91 -10.28 21.76 -0.45
C GLU A 91 -10.58 21.28 0.97
N GLN A 92 -9.57 20.75 1.63
CA GLN A 92 -9.58 20.39 3.03
C GLN A 92 -8.17 20.54 3.57
N GLU A 93 -8.04 21.11 4.77
CA GLU A 93 -6.75 21.26 5.43
C GLU A 93 -6.01 19.91 5.50
N LYS A 94 -4.74 19.88 5.10
CA LYS A 94 -3.86 18.71 5.06
C LYS A 94 -4.30 17.55 4.15
N ARG A 95 -5.36 17.71 3.37
CA ARG A 95 -5.90 16.69 2.46
C ARG A 95 -6.01 17.22 1.06
N LEU A 96 -5.62 16.41 0.10
CA LEU A 96 -5.72 16.71 -1.33
C LEU A 96 -6.78 15.77 -1.91
N LEU A 97 -8.00 16.27 -2.07
CA LEU A 97 -9.15 15.46 -2.44
C LEU A 97 -9.78 15.93 -3.76
N ASP A 98 -10.23 14.98 -4.56
CA ASP A 98 -11.10 15.19 -5.71
C ASP A 98 -12.49 14.62 -5.44
N ARG A 99 -13.50 15.30 -5.95
CA ARG A 99 -14.91 14.89 -5.91
C ARG A 99 -15.38 14.63 -7.33
N TYR A 100 -15.95 13.46 -7.56
CA TYR A 100 -16.52 13.05 -8.83
C TYR A 100 -18.03 12.89 -8.64
N CYS A 101 -18.82 13.68 -9.40
CA CYS A 101 -20.28 13.67 -9.34
C CYS A 101 -20.83 13.12 -10.66
N MET A 102 -21.75 12.18 -10.56
CA MET A 102 -22.39 11.53 -11.72
C MET A 102 -23.78 11.05 -11.38
N VAL A 103 -24.56 10.79 -12.43
CA VAL A 103 -25.87 10.11 -12.32
C VAL A 103 -25.67 8.67 -12.78
N THR A 104 -26.08 7.73 -11.96
CA THR A 104 -26.01 6.31 -12.30
C THR A 104 -27.31 5.85 -12.97
N ASN A 105 -27.21 4.93 -13.92
CA ASN A 105 -28.34 4.19 -14.45
C ASN A 105 -28.59 2.93 -13.65
N ALA A 106 -29.86 2.53 -13.55
CA ALA A 106 -30.22 1.30 -12.85
C ALA A 106 -29.57 0.07 -13.49
N ASN A 107 -28.88 -0.73 -12.67
CA ASN A 107 -28.20 -1.97 -13.05
C ASN A 107 -27.01 -1.79 -14.03
N GLU A 108 -26.54 -0.57 -14.28
CA GLU A 108 -25.31 -0.31 -15.02
C GLU A 108 -24.17 -0.11 -14.02
N PRO A 109 -23.14 -0.97 -14.01
CA PRO A 109 -21.99 -0.79 -13.14
C PRO A 109 -21.12 0.37 -13.64
N ILE A 110 -20.57 1.11 -12.70
CA ILE A 110 -19.50 2.07 -12.94
C ILE A 110 -18.23 1.60 -12.22
N SER A 111 -17.08 1.84 -12.80
CA SER A 111 -15.80 1.44 -12.22
C SER A 111 -14.84 2.61 -12.09
N LEU A 112 -14.06 2.56 -11.02
CA LEU A 112 -12.98 3.49 -10.72
C LEU A 112 -11.75 2.68 -10.34
N THR A 113 -10.60 3.01 -10.92
CA THR A 113 -9.31 2.51 -10.47
C THR A 113 -8.44 3.64 -9.98
N LYS A 114 -7.63 3.38 -8.95
CA LYS A 114 -6.64 4.30 -8.42
C LYS A 114 -5.32 3.59 -8.28
N LEU A 115 -4.30 4.11 -8.97
CA LEU A 115 -2.93 3.64 -8.87
C LEU A 115 -2.14 4.67 -8.07
N THR A 116 -1.32 4.20 -7.13
CA THR A 116 -0.59 5.07 -6.21
C THR A 116 0.84 4.56 -6.05
N ALA A 117 1.81 5.48 -6.13
CA ALA A 117 3.20 5.24 -5.80
C ALA A 117 3.59 6.00 -4.53
N ILE A 118 4.31 5.34 -3.62
CA ILE A 118 4.76 5.88 -2.34
C ILE A 118 6.26 5.65 -2.21
N TYR A 119 7.01 6.73 -2.02
CA TYR A 119 8.45 6.71 -1.82
C TYR A 119 8.84 7.56 -0.61
N THR A 120 9.96 7.22 0.00
CA THR A 120 10.51 7.96 1.13
C THR A 120 11.97 8.36 0.86
N THR A 121 12.53 9.23 1.70
CA THR A 121 13.96 9.57 1.65
C THR A 121 14.88 8.38 1.97
N LYS A 122 14.35 7.29 2.51
CA LYS A 122 15.07 6.03 2.72
C LYS A 122 15.21 5.22 1.42
N ASP A 123 14.28 5.43 0.49
CA ASP A 123 14.26 4.72 -0.80
C ASP A 123 14.99 5.52 -1.89
N ALA A 124 14.84 6.85 -1.88
CA ALA A 124 15.39 7.71 -2.91
C ALA A 124 15.73 9.13 -2.39
N LYS A 125 16.74 9.77 -2.98
CA LYS A 125 17.11 11.17 -2.66
C LYS A 125 16.03 12.17 -3.06
N ALA A 126 15.27 11.88 -4.12
CA ALA A 126 14.17 12.68 -4.64
C ALA A 126 12.87 11.83 -4.68
N PRO A 127 12.25 11.56 -3.52
CA PRO A 127 11.14 10.60 -3.43
C PRO A 127 9.94 11.00 -4.31
N LEU A 128 9.64 12.28 -4.45
CA LEU A 128 8.52 12.75 -5.28
C LEU A 128 8.76 12.48 -6.78
N GLU A 129 9.98 12.64 -7.25
CA GLU A 129 10.36 12.37 -8.64
C GLU A 129 10.28 10.85 -8.93
N GLU A 130 10.82 10.03 -8.04
CA GLU A 130 10.80 8.57 -8.21
C GLU A 130 9.38 8.01 -8.11
N ALA A 131 8.56 8.51 -7.18
CA ALA A 131 7.15 8.15 -7.11
C ALA A 131 6.40 8.52 -8.42
N GLY A 132 6.72 9.67 -9.01
CA GLY A 132 6.17 10.08 -10.30
C GLY A 132 6.51 9.12 -11.43
N LYS A 133 7.79 8.73 -11.55
CA LYS A 133 8.28 7.77 -12.58
C LYS A 133 7.66 6.39 -12.39
N ALA A 134 7.62 5.88 -11.15
CA ALA A 134 7.02 4.59 -10.84
C ALA A 134 5.52 4.57 -11.17
N LEU A 135 4.81 5.65 -10.83
CA LEU A 135 3.40 5.77 -11.19
C LEU A 135 3.17 5.78 -12.71
N GLU A 136 4.01 6.47 -13.48
CA GLU A 136 3.92 6.47 -14.95
C GLU A 136 4.02 5.08 -15.53
N ALA A 137 5.00 4.29 -15.09
CA ALA A 137 5.19 2.92 -15.54
C ALA A 137 3.98 2.03 -15.19
N VAL A 138 3.41 2.17 -14.00
CA VAL A 138 2.25 1.39 -13.55
C VAL A 138 0.96 1.81 -14.25
N VAL A 139 0.79 3.09 -14.53
CA VAL A 139 -0.35 3.59 -15.32
C VAL A 139 -0.32 3.06 -16.75
N GLU A 140 0.87 2.96 -17.37
CA GLU A 140 1.04 2.37 -18.69
C GLU A 140 0.68 0.87 -18.70
N LYS A 141 1.05 0.12 -17.65
CA LYS A 141 0.64 -1.28 -17.48
C LYS A 141 -0.88 -1.42 -17.31
N GLY A 142 -1.50 -0.53 -16.53
CA GLY A 142 -2.90 -0.58 -16.15
C GLY A 142 -3.22 -1.54 -15.00
N TYR A 143 -4.39 -1.34 -14.39
CA TYR A 143 -4.82 -2.09 -13.20
C TYR A 143 -4.88 -3.61 -13.44
N ALA A 144 -5.44 -4.05 -14.57
CA ALA A 144 -5.61 -5.47 -14.84
C ALA A 144 -4.27 -6.23 -14.91
N GLN A 145 -3.25 -5.63 -15.52
CA GLN A 145 -1.92 -6.21 -15.57
C GLN A 145 -1.27 -6.23 -14.19
N CYS A 146 -1.39 -5.15 -13.42
CA CYS A 146 -0.88 -5.10 -12.04
C CYS A 146 -1.51 -6.20 -11.16
N ARG A 147 -2.80 -6.47 -11.36
CA ARG A 147 -3.53 -7.53 -10.64
C ARG A 147 -3.02 -8.92 -11.01
N SER A 148 -2.78 -9.18 -12.30
CA SER A 148 -2.21 -10.45 -12.77
C SER A 148 -0.81 -10.69 -12.20
N GLU A 149 0.05 -9.68 -12.30
CA GLU A 149 1.41 -9.73 -11.74
C GLU A 149 1.39 -9.96 -10.22
N GLN A 150 0.48 -9.33 -9.49
CA GLN A 150 0.29 -9.54 -8.06
C GLN A 150 -0.08 -10.99 -7.73
N GLN A 151 -1.01 -11.57 -8.50
CA GLN A 151 -1.41 -12.96 -8.32
C GLN A 151 -0.22 -13.91 -8.57
N GLU A 152 0.47 -13.74 -9.68
CA GLU A 152 1.66 -14.54 -10.04
C GLU A 152 2.77 -14.44 -8.97
N ALA A 153 3.03 -13.22 -8.46
CA ALA A 153 4.04 -13.00 -7.42
C ALA A 153 3.68 -13.73 -6.11
N TRP A 154 2.41 -13.72 -5.70
CA TRP A 154 1.96 -14.45 -4.52
C TRP A 154 1.95 -15.95 -4.74
N GLU A 155 1.52 -16.45 -5.90
CA GLU A 155 1.59 -17.87 -6.25
C GLU A 155 3.04 -18.39 -6.17
N GLU A 156 4.02 -17.60 -6.64
CA GLU A 156 5.43 -17.97 -6.53
C GLU A 156 5.92 -17.95 -5.08
N ALA A 157 5.53 -16.91 -4.29
CA ALA A 157 5.93 -16.81 -2.89
C ALA A 157 5.38 -17.98 -2.04
N TRP A 158 4.16 -18.42 -2.30
CA TRP A 158 3.55 -19.53 -1.57
C TRP A 158 4.22 -20.87 -1.83
N LYS A 159 4.84 -21.11 -3.00
CA LYS A 159 5.50 -22.39 -3.32
C LYS A 159 6.55 -22.84 -2.29
N THR A 160 7.18 -21.89 -1.62
CA THR A 160 8.21 -22.18 -0.61
C THR A 160 7.70 -22.17 0.82
N ALA A 161 6.50 -21.65 1.05
CA ALA A 161 5.93 -21.47 2.39
C ALA A 161 4.65 -22.29 2.62
N GLU A 162 4.12 -22.95 1.60
CA GLU A 162 2.89 -23.73 1.69
C GLU A 162 3.07 -24.95 2.61
N VAL A 163 2.14 -25.09 3.54
CA VAL A 163 2.03 -26.25 4.45
C VAL A 163 0.60 -26.74 4.39
N GLU A 164 0.43 -28.03 4.24
CA GLU A 164 -0.89 -28.68 4.22
C GLU A 164 -1.16 -29.37 5.57
N ILE A 165 -2.34 -29.11 6.14
CA ILE A 165 -2.84 -29.80 7.33
C ILE A 165 -4.11 -30.54 6.92
N ASP A 166 -4.05 -31.86 6.94
CA ASP A 166 -5.21 -32.71 6.61
C ASP A 166 -6.09 -32.93 7.84
N GLY A 167 -7.40 -32.72 7.67
CA GLY A 167 -8.41 -33.02 8.69
C GLY A 167 -8.67 -31.91 9.71
N ASP A 168 -8.04 -30.73 9.57
CA ASP A 168 -8.29 -29.58 10.45
C ASP A 168 -8.26 -28.27 9.65
N ASP A 169 -9.43 -27.87 9.11
CA ASP A 169 -9.57 -26.65 8.27
C ASP A 169 -9.33 -25.37 9.08
N GLU A 170 -9.68 -25.35 10.38
CA GLU A 170 -9.48 -24.19 11.26
C GLU A 170 -7.99 -23.95 11.51
N ALA A 171 -7.23 -25.02 11.79
CA ALA A 171 -5.79 -24.93 11.93
C ALA A 171 -5.11 -24.50 10.61
N MET A 172 -5.59 -24.99 9.47
CA MET A 172 -5.09 -24.63 8.15
C MET A 172 -5.30 -23.15 7.86
N GLU A 173 -6.49 -22.60 8.14
CA GLU A 173 -6.80 -21.19 7.97
C GLU A 173 -5.92 -20.31 8.87
N ALA A 174 -5.78 -20.67 10.15
CA ALA A 174 -4.95 -19.94 11.11
C ALA A 174 -3.47 -19.92 10.71
N LEU A 175 -2.96 -21.05 10.18
CA LEU A 175 -1.60 -21.15 9.68
C LEU A 175 -1.40 -20.27 8.44
N ASN A 176 -2.27 -20.36 7.44
CA ASN A 176 -2.19 -19.55 6.23
C ASN A 176 -2.25 -18.05 6.55
N TYR A 177 -3.12 -17.64 7.47
CA TYR A 177 -3.18 -16.27 7.95
C TYR A 177 -1.82 -15.82 8.55
N SER A 178 -1.23 -16.65 9.38
CA SER A 178 0.05 -16.35 10.03
C SER A 178 1.21 -16.25 9.02
N LEU A 179 1.28 -17.20 8.07
CA LEU A 179 2.28 -17.22 7.00
C LEU A 179 2.13 -15.99 6.09
N TYR A 180 0.91 -15.64 5.69
CA TYR A 180 0.63 -14.44 4.92
C TYR A 180 1.16 -13.17 5.61
N HIS A 181 0.91 -13.03 6.91
CA HIS A 181 1.40 -11.88 7.67
C HIS A 181 2.92 -11.84 7.75
N LEU A 182 3.59 -12.95 7.98
CA LEU A 182 5.06 -13.02 7.97
C LEU A 182 5.62 -12.60 6.60
N MET A 183 5.10 -13.17 5.52
CA MET A 183 5.54 -12.82 4.17
C MET A 183 5.28 -11.36 3.81
N SER A 184 4.16 -10.76 4.30
CA SER A 184 3.76 -9.38 3.98
C SER A 184 4.59 -8.34 4.71
N ILE A 185 5.09 -8.61 5.94
CA ILE A 185 5.77 -7.61 6.79
C ILE A 185 7.26 -7.48 6.52
N ALA A 186 7.86 -8.40 5.77
CA ALA A 186 9.30 -8.44 5.57
C ALA A 186 9.78 -7.33 4.60
N PRO A 187 10.75 -6.49 4.98
CA PRO A 187 11.33 -5.48 4.10
C PRO A 187 12.29 -6.11 3.10
N ARG A 188 11.79 -6.48 1.92
CA ARG A 188 12.59 -7.15 0.87
C ARG A 188 13.49 -6.22 0.08
N HIS A 189 13.15 -4.95 0.00
CA HIS A 189 13.77 -3.96 -0.90
C HIS A 189 14.91 -3.16 -0.27
N THR A 190 15.10 -3.24 1.05
CA THR A 190 16.09 -2.43 1.75
C THR A 190 16.60 -3.10 3.00
N ARG A 191 17.89 -2.96 3.25
CA ARG A 191 18.54 -3.35 4.50
C ARG A 191 18.43 -2.26 5.60
N GLY A 192 17.90 -1.09 5.26
CA GLY A 192 17.71 0.01 6.20
C GLY A 192 16.48 -0.12 7.10
N LEU A 193 15.69 -1.19 6.94
CA LEU A 193 14.48 -1.47 7.70
C LEU A 193 14.50 -2.91 8.22
N SER A 194 13.75 -3.16 9.30
CA SER A 194 13.48 -4.49 9.82
C SER A 194 12.02 -4.61 10.27
N ILE A 195 11.64 -5.75 10.82
CA ILE A 195 10.28 -6.01 11.28
C ILE A 195 10.10 -5.44 12.67
N GLY A 196 9.19 -4.49 12.82
CA GLY A 196 8.80 -3.96 14.14
C GLY A 196 8.04 -4.99 14.97
N ALA A 197 8.03 -4.83 16.29
CA ALA A 197 7.44 -5.79 17.24
C ALA A 197 5.94 -6.13 16.97
N ARG A 198 5.20 -5.28 16.30
CA ARG A 198 3.81 -5.52 15.90
C ARG A 198 3.63 -5.62 14.38
N GLY A 199 4.71 -5.76 13.63
CA GLY A 199 4.67 -5.74 12.19
C GLY A 199 3.95 -4.47 11.69
N LEU A 200 2.91 -4.64 10.89
CA LEU A 200 2.05 -3.55 10.38
C LEU A 200 0.73 -3.40 11.15
N SER A 201 0.52 -4.16 12.24
CA SER A 201 -0.78 -4.23 12.92
C SER A 201 -1.06 -3.10 13.92
N GLY A 202 -0.10 -2.25 14.23
CA GLY A 202 -0.33 -1.12 15.14
C GLY A 202 0.94 -0.37 15.54
N GLN A 203 0.72 0.77 16.21
CA GLN A 203 1.77 1.76 16.54
C GLN A 203 2.26 1.67 18.00
N THR A 204 1.79 0.71 18.79
CA THR A 204 2.05 0.66 20.24
C THR A 204 3.53 0.75 20.60
N TYR A 205 4.41 0.13 19.82
CA TYR A 205 5.86 0.16 20.01
C TYR A 205 6.58 1.12 19.04
N LYS A 206 5.84 2.01 18.34
CA LYS A 206 6.40 3.06 17.47
C LYS A 206 7.33 2.53 16.37
N GLY A 207 7.11 1.33 15.89
CA GLY A 207 7.98 0.68 14.90
C GLY A 207 9.34 0.21 15.46
N ALA A 208 9.52 0.21 16.79
CA ALA A 208 10.74 -0.29 17.40
C ALA A 208 10.96 -1.77 17.05
N VAL A 209 12.21 -2.10 16.70
CA VAL A 209 12.65 -3.45 16.35
C VAL A 209 13.29 -4.09 17.57
N PHE A 210 12.71 -5.18 18.03
CA PHE A 210 13.20 -5.97 19.16
C PHE A 210 13.88 -7.26 18.67
N TRP A 211 14.35 -8.10 19.61
CA TRP A 211 14.93 -9.40 19.32
C TRP A 211 13.93 -10.45 18.84
N ASP A 212 12.64 -10.15 18.90
CA ASP A 212 11.56 -11.02 18.39
C ASP A 212 11.78 -11.41 16.93
N THR A 213 12.28 -10.50 16.13
CA THR A 213 12.57 -10.73 14.71
C THR A 213 13.60 -11.86 14.54
N GLU A 214 14.71 -11.79 15.27
CA GLU A 214 15.79 -12.77 15.15
C GLU A 214 15.46 -14.08 15.88
N MET A 215 14.72 -14.03 16.99
CA MET A 215 14.42 -15.20 17.79
C MET A 215 13.25 -16.04 17.28
N PHE A 216 12.26 -15.43 16.62
CA PHE A 216 11.02 -16.11 16.29
C PHE A 216 10.62 -16.02 14.80
N MET A 217 11.12 -15.03 14.06
CA MET A 217 10.73 -14.82 12.65
C MET A 217 11.85 -15.18 11.67
N LEU A 218 13.11 -15.03 12.06
CA LEU A 218 14.25 -15.25 11.17
C LEU A 218 14.31 -16.67 10.63
N ASP A 219 14.01 -17.67 11.44
CA ASP A 219 14.03 -19.08 11.03
C ASP A 219 13.06 -19.35 9.88
N PHE A 220 11.89 -18.75 9.92
CA PHE A 220 10.94 -18.84 8.81
C PHE A 220 11.58 -18.38 7.50
N PHE A 221 12.20 -17.21 7.51
CA PHE A 221 12.83 -16.65 6.30
C PHE A 221 14.10 -17.40 5.89
N LEU A 222 14.84 -18.00 6.82
CA LEU A 222 16.01 -18.82 6.48
C LEU A 222 15.64 -19.99 5.57
N TYR A 223 14.45 -20.58 5.76
CA TYR A 223 14.00 -21.72 5.00
C TYR A 223 13.12 -21.38 3.80
N THR A 224 12.42 -20.23 3.82
CA THR A 224 11.46 -19.85 2.76
C THR A 224 11.98 -18.75 1.84
N ASP A 225 12.74 -17.78 2.38
CA ASP A 225 13.30 -16.66 1.65
C ASP A 225 14.64 -16.20 2.27
N PRO A 226 15.76 -16.91 1.98
CA PRO A 226 17.07 -16.57 2.54
C PRO A 226 17.58 -15.17 2.23
N ALA A 227 17.08 -14.52 1.17
CA ALA A 227 17.42 -13.16 0.83
C ALA A 227 16.86 -12.18 1.87
N VAL A 228 15.61 -12.38 2.31
CA VAL A 228 14.98 -11.63 3.39
C VAL A 228 15.73 -11.88 4.71
N ALA A 229 16.05 -13.14 5.03
CA ALA A 229 16.81 -13.45 6.24
C ALA A 229 18.14 -12.70 6.29
N LYS A 230 18.86 -12.64 5.17
CA LYS A 230 20.10 -11.87 5.04
C LYS A 230 19.85 -10.37 5.27
N THR A 231 18.82 -9.78 4.69
CA THR A 231 18.47 -8.36 4.86
C THR A 231 18.19 -8.02 6.33
N LEU A 232 17.47 -8.87 7.05
CA LEU A 232 17.18 -8.70 8.48
C LEU A 232 18.45 -8.74 9.34
N LEU A 233 19.39 -9.65 9.05
CA LEU A 233 20.68 -9.72 9.73
C LEU A 233 21.58 -8.50 9.40
N GLU A 234 21.61 -8.07 8.14
CA GLU A 234 22.37 -6.87 7.72
C GLU A 234 21.86 -5.63 8.44
N TYR A 235 20.55 -5.48 8.64
CA TYR A 235 19.99 -4.39 9.46
C TYR A 235 20.60 -4.36 10.87
N ARG A 236 20.72 -5.53 11.53
CA ARG A 236 21.35 -5.58 12.87
C ARG A 236 22.82 -5.21 12.84
N ILE A 237 23.56 -5.69 11.85
CA ILE A 237 24.99 -5.36 11.71
C ILE A 237 25.16 -3.85 11.52
N ASP A 238 24.35 -3.23 10.67
CA ASP A 238 24.43 -1.80 10.37
C ASP A 238 24.00 -0.91 11.56
N THR A 239 23.18 -1.44 12.46
CA THR A 239 22.68 -0.71 13.64
C THR A 239 23.41 -1.02 14.94
N LEU A 240 24.39 -1.95 14.94
CA LEU A 240 25.33 -2.19 16.03
C LEU A 240 26.43 -1.09 16.02
N GLY A 241 26.06 0.14 16.39
CA GLY A 241 26.95 1.30 16.41
C GLY A 241 28.15 1.21 17.38
#